data_b76c2b9892e79d2f493639626328ced7
#
_entry.id   b76c2b9892e79d2f493639626328ced7
#
_cell.length_a   1.000
_cell.length_b   1.000
_cell.length_c   1.000
_cell.angle_alpha   90.00
_cell.angle_beta   90.00
_cell.angle_gamma   90.00
#
_symmetry.space_group_name_H-M   'P 1'
#
loop_
_entity.id
_entity.type
_entity.pdbx_description
1 polymer ?
#
loop_
_entity_poly.entity_id
_entity_poly.type
_entity_poly.pdbx_seq_one_letter_code
_entity_poly.pdbx_strand_id
1 'polypeptide(L)'
;MLSRRTFLEIAAASGLAAHLGCSVGPPAKKRKKLAIIASIWKYLSHAQHFGDRFLVGYPRKGRWHHPEMDVVSLYVHQKPEGDQSQARADEFGFQVYPTIREALRCGGDKLAVDAVLLIIEHGDYPRNAKGQVLYPRYEFFRQVVEVFEQDGRAVPVFNDKHLSYDTAKAKKMVADSKRLGFPLLAGSSLPVTWRIPAIEFPLDCVIEEALMVGVGSSDASDYHALEAMQCMVERRRGGESGVKSVQLIQGDAVWKAGEEGRWSKRLLEAALSRSNKLLGDTLIDARPQDLANNGQLPKIVKEPAAYFIEHADGLQSTLLMLNGGVQDRTFAAKLQGEPEPQSLLFQLPPIPNVTYSACLAEKIEEMIETGEAPFPAERTLIVSGILDHCLESKVQGNRKLETPELQISYRPPEGSHFCRA
;
A
#
# COMPACT_ATOMS: atom_id res chain seq x y z
N MET A 1 -10.33 33.36 20.09
CA MET A 1 -10.08 32.85 18.72
C MET A 1 -11.35 33.06 17.92
N LEU A 2 -11.31 33.88 16.89
CA LEU A 2 -12.48 34.19 16.04
C LEU A 2 -12.76 33.01 15.11
N SER A 3 -14.00 32.57 15.02
CA SER A 3 -14.41 31.46 14.15
C SER A 3 -14.29 31.85 12.67
N ARG A 4 -14.02 30.88 11.79
CA ARG A 4 -13.92 31.08 10.33
C ARG A 4 -15.16 31.72 9.70
N ARG A 5 -16.31 31.65 10.34
CA ARG A 5 -17.55 32.29 9.90
C ARG A 5 -17.48 33.81 9.96
N THR A 6 -16.80 34.38 10.93
CA THR A 6 -16.68 35.83 11.14
C THR A 6 -15.74 36.51 10.14
N PHE A 7 -14.83 35.76 9.52
CA PHE A 7 -13.89 36.30 8.52
C PHE A 7 -14.51 36.48 7.13
N LEU A 8 -15.59 35.76 6.81
CA LEU A 8 -16.28 35.86 5.51
C LEU A 8 -17.34 36.95 5.46
N GLU A 9 -17.79 37.49 6.59
CA GLU A 9 -18.82 38.55 6.63
C GLU A 9 -18.24 39.97 6.54
N ILE A 10 -16.93 40.16 6.71
CA ILE A 10 -16.29 41.49 6.67
C ILE A 10 -15.87 41.93 5.25
N ALA A 11 -15.86 41.03 4.26
CA ALA A 11 -15.48 41.34 2.89
C ALA A 11 -16.63 41.81 1.99
N ALA A 12 -17.85 41.96 2.49
CA ALA A 12 -19.03 42.27 1.72
C ALA A 12 -19.51 43.72 1.73
N ALA A 13 -18.71 44.66 2.24
CA ALA A 13 -19.15 46.07 2.29
C ALA A 13 -18.12 47.04 1.68
N SER A 14 -17.91 46.96 0.37
CA SER A 14 -17.34 48.08 -0.40
C SER A 14 -17.89 48.02 -1.83
N GLY A 15 -18.97 48.71 -2.08
CA GLY A 15 -19.55 48.81 -3.39
C GLY A 15 -18.76 49.68 -4.33
N LEU A 16 -18.68 49.29 -5.60
CA LEU A 16 -18.75 50.21 -6.75
C LEU A 16 -19.28 49.42 -7.95
N ALA A 17 -20.36 49.88 -8.53
CA ALA A 17 -20.97 49.33 -9.71
C ALA A 17 -20.07 49.54 -10.94
N ALA A 18 -19.76 48.45 -11.65
CA ALA A 18 -19.26 48.49 -13.02
C ALA A 18 -19.76 47.24 -13.77
N HIS A 19 -20.54 47.51 -14.77
CA HIS A 19 -20.95 46.69 -15.94
C HIS A 19 -20.94 45.16 -15.82
N LEU A 20 -22.11 44.59 -15.63
CA LEU A 20 -22.45 43.17 -15.77
C LEU A 20 -22.32 42.72 -17.25
N GLY A 21 -21.13 42.26 -17.60
CA GLY A 21 -20.97 41.19 -18.55
C GLY A 21 -21.07 39.88 -17.80
N CYS A 22 -22.24 39.22 -17.77
CA CYS A 22 -22.36 37.84 -17.30
C CYS A 22 -21.56 36.93 -18.24
N SER A 23 -20.27 36.78 -17.99
CA SER A 23 -19.58 35.59 -18.43
C SER A 23 -20.09 34.44 -17.54
N VAL A 24 -21.00 33.64 -18.05
CA VAL A 24 -21.33 32.34 -17.48
C VAL A 24 -20.03 31.54 -17.55
N GLY A 25 -19.31 31.51 -16.44
CA GLY A 25 -18.17 30.60 -16.28
C GLY A 25 -18.63 29.16 -16.57
N PRO A 26 -17.73 28.28 -17.02
CA PRO A 26 -18.08 26.89 -17.22
C PRO A 26 -18.76 26.36 -15.93
N PRO A 27 -19.82 25.55 -16.06
CA PRO A 27 -20.53 25.01 -14.90
C PRO A 27 -19.53 24.35 -13.96
N ALA A 28 -19.57 24.67 -12.69
CA ALA A 28 -18.68 24.10 -11.69
C ALA A 28 -18.76 22.56 -11.80
N LYS A 29 -17.62 21.92 -12.04
CA LYS A 29 -17.52 20.45 -12.14
C LYS A 29 -18.10 19.86 -10.87
N LYS A 30 -19.10 18.98 -11.00
CA LYS A 30 -19.73 18.32 -9.85
C LYS A 30 -18.67 17.52 -9.10
N ARG A 31 -18.46 17.82 -7.82
CA ARG A 31 -17.50 17.11 -6.98
C ARG A 31 -17.92 15.65 -6.78
N LYS A 32 -16.97 14.73 -6.80
CA LYS A 32 -17.21 13.30 -6.59
C LYS A 32 -17.49 13.03 -5.12
N LYS A 33 -18.45 12.14 -4.84
CA LYS A 33 -18.85 11.75 -3.48
C LYS A 33 -18.14 10.48 -3.06
N LEU A 34 -17.48 10.50 -1.91
CA LEU A 34 -16.74 9.38 -1.35
C LEU A 34 -17.47 8.77 -0.15
N ALA A 35 -17.53 7.44 -0.10
CA ALA A 35 -17.79 6.68 1.11
C ALA A 35 -16.49 6.13 1.67
N ILE A 36 -16.27 6.26 2.98
CA ILE A 36 -15.17 5.61 3.68
C ILE A 36 -15.75 4.47 4.53
N ILE A 37 -15.18 3.28 4.36
CA ILE A 37 -15.49 2.08 5.14
C ILE A 37 -14.23 1.72 5.91
N ALA A 38 -14.23 1.92 7.23
CA ALA A 38 -13.06 1.77 8.06
C ALA A 38 -13.25 0.73 9.19
N SER A 39 -12.17 0.08 9.58
CA SER A 39 -12.15 -0.74 10.78
C SER A 39 -12.19 0.12 12.05
N ILE A 40 -11.32 1.12 12.14
CA ILE A 40 -11.26 2.14 13.20
C ILE A 40 -10.83 3.47 12.60
N TRP A 41 -11.10 4.59 13.29
CA TRP A 41 -10.58 5.91 12.94
C TRP A 41 -10.03 6.62 14.18
N LYS A 42 -8.74 6.50 14.42
CA LYS A 42 -8.04 7.19 15.50
C LYS A 42 -6.70 7.74 15.04
N TYR A 43 -6.05 8.54 15.87
CA TYR A 43 -4.73 9.10 15.59
C TYR A 43 -3.73 8.01 15.16
N LEU A 44 -3.03 8.23 14.07
CA LEU A 44 -2.10 7.31 13.40
C LEU A 44 -2.73 6.00 12.87
N SER A 45 -4.06 5.89 12.79
CA SER A 45 -4.69 4.80 12.03
C SER A 45 -4.67 5.10 10.53
N HIS A 46 -4.76 4.07 9.70
CA HIS A 46 -4.82 4.23 8.25
C HIS A 46 -6.04 5.04 7.79
N ALA A 47 -7.19 4.89 8.45
CA ALA A 47 -8.36 5.71 8.15
C ALA A 47 -8.10 7.21 8.40
N GLN A 48 -7.35 7.54 9.47
CA GLN A 48 -6.91 8.91 9.70
C GLN A 48 -5.88 9.37 8.64
N HIS A 49 -4.92 8.51 8.29
CA HIS A 49 -3.91 8.83 7.28
C HIS A 49 -4.51 9.15 5.90
N PHE A 50 -5.50 8.39 5.46
CA PHE A 50 -6.13 8.60 4.15
C PHE A 50 -7.35 9.51 4.25
N GLY A 51 -8.25 9.27 5.20
CA GLY A 51 -9.48 10.03 5.36
C GLY A 51 -9.23 11.53 5.57
N ASP A 52 -8.32 11.88 6.51
CA ASP A 52 -8.00 13.30 6.74
C ASP A 52 -7.42 13.97 5.48
N ARG A 53 -6.72 13.25 4.58
CA ARG A 53 -6.22 13.82 3.32
C ARG A 53 -7.33 14.18 2.34
N PHE A 54 -8.41 13.45 2.33
CA PHE A 54 -9.59 13.81 1.54
C PHE A 54 -10.43 14.91 2.21
N LEU A 55 -10.29 15.11 3.53
CA LEU A 55 -10.99 16.17 4.27
C LEU A 55 -10.24 17.50 4.26
N VAL A 56 -8.93 17.48 4.55
CA VAL A 56 -8.13 18.71 4.72
C VAL A 56 -7.11 18.93 3.61
N GLY A 57 -6.94 17.96 2.69
CA GLY A 57 -5.92 18.02 1.64
C GLY A 57 -4.57 17.43 2.08
N TYR A 58 -3.61 17.50 1.16
CA TYR A 58 -2.28 16.93 1.35
C TYR A 58 -1.21 17.65 0.50
N PRO A 59 0.10 17.55 0.84
CA PRO A 59 1.16 18.14 0.04
C PRO A 59 1.31 17.39 -1.28
N ARG A 60 1.29 18.13 -2.41
CA ARG A 60 1.46 17.61 -3.77
C ARG A 60 2.22 18.63 -4.61
N LYS A 61 3.35 18.23 -5.21
CA LYS A 61 4.14 19.07 -6.12
C LYS A 61 4.46 20.46 -5.55
N GLY A 62 4.91 20.50 -4.30
CA GLY A 62 5.28 21.75 -3.62
C GLY A 62 4.11 22.65 -3.20
N ARG A 63 2.88 22.17 -3.24
CA ARG A 63 1.68 22.91 -2.84
C ARG A 63 0.80 22.08 -1.92
N TRP A 64 -0.04 22.75 -1.14
CA TRP A 64 -1.14 22.08 -0.46
C TRP A 64 -2.27 21.86 -1.47
N HIS A 65 -2.59 20.59 -1.69
CA HIS A 65 -3.62 20.17 -2.64
C HIS A 65 -4.89 19.79 -1.89
N HIS A 66 -6.03 20.26 -2.37
CA HIS A 66 -7.35 19.88 -1.90
C HIS A 66 -8.03 19.04 -2.97
N PRO A 67 -8.33 17.76 -2.72
CA PRO A 67 -9.04 16.91 -3.67
C PRO A 67 -10.38 17.51 -4.09
N GLU A 68 -10.73 17.40 -5.37
CA GLU A 68 -12.03 17.84 -5.89
C GLU A 68 -13.13 16.80 -5.61
N MET A 69 -13.16 16.29 -4.39
CA MET A 69 -14.09 15.24 -3.94
C MET A 69 -14.55 15.54 -2.52
N ASP A 70 -15.72 15.03 -2.16
CA ASP A 70 -16.31 15.22 -0.85
C ASP A 70 -16.52 13.88 -0.16
N VAL A 71 -15.99 13.72 1.04
CA VAL A 71 -16.40 12.62 1.91
C VAL A 71 -17.81 12.91 2.39
N VAL A 72 -18.77 12.07 2.01
CA VAL A 72 -20.20 12.27 2.34
C VAL A 72 -20.74 11.24 3.33
N SER A 73 -20.05 10.11 3.47
CA SER A 73 -20.48 9.03 4.34
C SER A 73 -19.32 8.23 4.91
N LEU A 74 -19.52 7.70 6.11
CA LEU A 74 -18.59 6.87 6.83
C LEU A 74 -19.32 5.68 7.46
N TYR A 75 -18.72 4.49 7.34
CA TYR A 75 -18.94 3.37 8.24
C TYR A 75 -17.65 3.09 9.01
N VAL A 76 -17.75 2.97 10.32
CA VAL A 76 -16.63 2.55 11.17
C VAL A 76 -17.04 1.36 12.03
N HIS A 77 -16.26 0.27 11.97
CA HIS A 77 -16.64 -0.99 12.59
C HIS A 77 -16.44 -1.00 14.11
N GLN A 78 -15.32 -0.46 14.57
CA GLN A 78 -14.98 -0.40 15.99
C GLN A 78 -14.65 1.04 16.38
N LYS A 79 -15.09 1.45 17.57
CA LYS A 79 -14.84 2.77 18.14
C LYS A 79 -14.05 2.62 19.45
N PRO A 80 -12.72 2.35 19.36
CA PRO A 80 -11.86 2.25 20.55
C PRO A 80 -11.68 3.62 21.21
N GLU A 81 -11.04 3.62 22.38
CA GLU A 81 -10.59 4.87 23.00
C GLU A 81 -9.75 5.71 22.03
N GLY A 82 -10.03 6.99 21.94
CA GLY A 82 -9.42 7.92 21.00
C GLY A 82 -10.03 7.86 19.59
N ASP A 83 -11.21 7.24 19.41
CA ASP A 83 -11.96 7.31 18.14
C ASP A 83 -12.27 8.77 17.76
N GLN A 84 -11.99 9.10 16.50
CA GLN A 84 -12.17 10.44 15.94
C GLN A 84 -13.30 10.50 14.90
N SER A 85 -13.94 9.39 14.62
CA SER A 85 -14.90 9.26 13.53
C SER A 85 -16.06 10.25 13.61
N GLN A 86 -16.67 10.38 14.79
CA GLN A 86 -17.80 11.32 15.00
C GLN A 86 -17.32 12.78 14.98
N ALA A 87 -16.19 13.10 15.62
CA ALA A 87 -15.64 14.46 15.60
C ALA A 87 -15.33 14.95 14.19
N ARG A 88 -14.79 14.06 13.32
CA ARG A 88 -14.60 14.38 11.89
C ARG A 88 -15.91 14.57 11.15
N ALA A 89 -16.90 13.74 11.43
CA ALA A 89 -18.23 13.88 10.82
C ALA A 89 -18.86 15.21 11.17
N ASP A 90 -18.80 15.62 12.44
CA ASP A 90 -19.35 16.88 12.92
C ASP A 90 -18.60 18.10 12.33
N GLU A 91 -17.25 18.02 12.25
CA GLU A 91 -16.40 19.10 11.73
C GLU A 91 -16.59 19.33 10.22
N PHE A 92 -16.67 18.24 9.44
CA PHE A 92 -16.68 18.29 7.98
C PHE A 92 -18.07 18.06 7.35
N GLY A 93 -19.09 17.79 8.15
CA GLY A 93 -20.50 17.73 7.72
C GLY A 93 -20.88 16.47 6.96
N PHE A 94 -20.22 15.34 7.20
CA PHE A 94 -20.64 14.05 6.65
C PHE A 94 -21.35 13.17 7.69
N GLN A 95 -21.99 12.09 7.24
CA GLN A 95 -22.74 11.19 8.11
C GLN A 95 -22.00 9.90 8.43
N VAL A 96 -22.10 9.45 9.70
CA VAL A 96 -21.66 8.11 10.13
C VAL A 96 -22.88 7.20 10.14
N TYR A 97 -22.79 6.10 9.39
CA TYR A 97 -23.89 5.14 9.23
C TYR A 97 -23.62 3.84 10.00
N PRO A 98 -24.64 3.15 10.49
CA PRO A 98 -24.50 1.92 11.26
C PRO A 98 -24.18 0.70 10.39
N THR A 99 -24.37 0.78 9.06
CA THR A 99 -24.07 -0.31 8.13
C THR A 99 -23.34 0.19 6.88
N ILE A 100 -22.56 -0.70 6.26
CA ILE A 100 -21.89 -0.42 4.97
C ILE A 100 -22.92 -0.07 3.90
N ARG A 101 -24.04 -0.77 3.84
CA ARG A 101 -25.14 -0.50 2.90
C ARG A 101 -25.68 0.91 3.03
N GLU A 102 -25.99 1.35 4.24
CA GLU A 102 -26.50 2.69 4.49
C GLU A 102 -25.45 3.76 4.16
N ALA A 103 -24.16 3.51 4.47
CA ALA A 103 -23.08 4.41 4.11
C ALA A 103 -22.98 4.59 2.58
N LEU A 104 -23.05 3.51 1.81
CA LEU A 104 -22.98 3.56 0.34
C LEU A 104 -24.19 4.25 -0.30
N ARG A 105 -25.36 4.15 0.34
CA ARG A 105 -26.62 4.77 -0.12
C ARG A 105 -26.88 6.13 0.51
N CYS A 106 -26.00 6.61 1.39
CA CYS A 106 -26.21 7.83 2.18
C CYS A 106 -27.60 7.88 2.86
N GLY A 107 -28.03 6.72 3.41
CA GLY A 107 -29.35 6.55 4.04
C GLY A 107 -30.54 6.39 3.09
N GLY A 108 -30.34 6.42 1.78
CA GLY A 108 -31.37 6.23 0.75
C GLY A 108 -31.51 4.78 0.27
N ASP A 109 -32.21 4.60 -0.86
CA ASP A 109 -32.56 3.29 -1.41
C ASP A 109 -31.58 2.80 -2.49
N LYS A 110 -30.72 3.67 -3.02
CA LYS A 110 -29.78 3.40 -4.11
C LYS A 110 -28.40 3.96 -3.83
N LEU A 111 -27.38 3.36 -4.46
CA LEU A 111 -26.00 3.81 -4.41
C LEU A 111 -25.89 5.32 -4.72
N ALA A 112 -25.41 6.08 -3.75
CA ALA A 112 -25.39 7.54 -3.78
C ALA A 112 -23.97 8.15 -3.80
N VAL A 113 -22.93 7.31 -3.82
CA VAL A 113 -21.52 7.72 -3.86
C VAL A 113 -20.89 7.42 -5.21
N ASP A 114 -19.75 8.06 -5.49
CA ASP A 114 -19.02 7.95 -6.75
C ASP A 114 -17.72 7.16 -6.59
N ALA A 115 -17.29 6.84 -5.35
CA ALA A 115 -16.19 5.94 -5.04
C ALA A 115 -16.27 5.44 -3.60
N VAL A 116 -15.57 4.33 -3.32
CA VAL A 116 -15.48 3.69 -1.99
C VAL A 116 -14.02 3.51 -1.59
N LEU A 117 -13.70 3.91 -0.36
CA LEU A 117 -12.40 3.68 0.27
C LEU A 117 -12.56 2.64 1.36
N LEU A 118 -12.05 1.42 1.13
CA LEU A 118 -12.00 0.34 2.12
C LEU A 118 -10.67 0.41 2.87
N ILE A 119 -10.70 0.89 4.11
CA ILE A 119 -9.52 1.08 4.94
C ILE A 119 -9.64 0.19 6.19
N ILE A 120 -9.38 -1.10 5.98
CA ILE A 120 -9.58 -2.14 6.99
C ILE A 120 -8.22 -2.56 7.55
N GLU A 121 -7.66 -1.68 8.33
CA GLU A 121 -6.38 -1.87 9.02
C GLU A 121 -6.47 -1.31 10.43
N HIS A 122 -5.80 -1.95 11.38
CA HIS A 122 -5.93 -1.73 12.81
C HIS A 122 -7.30 -2.17 13.39
N GLY A 123 -7.41 -2.12 14.70
CA GLY A 123 -8.55 -2.66 15.43
C GLY A 123 -8.22 -3.98 16.11
N ASP A 124 -9.16 -4.45 16.91
CA ASP A 124 -9.06 -5.71 17.66
C ASP A 124 -9.71 -6.84 16.85
N TYR A 125 -8.87 -7.67 16.25
CA TYR A 125 -9.29 -8.81 15.44
C TYR A 125 -8.46 -10.05 15.82
N PRO A 126 -9.06 -11.25 15.75
CA PRO A 126 -8.35 -12.49 16.07
C PRO A 126 -7.20 -12.75 15.09
N ARG A 127 -6.28 -13.62 15.52
CA ARG A 127 -5.20 -14.14 14.67
C ARG A 127 -5.44 -15.60 14.33
N ASN A 128 -5.03 -16.01 13.13
CA ASN A 128 -5.03 -17.42 12.75
C ASN A 128 -3.71 -18.11 13.15
N ALA A 129 -3.61 -19.43 12.85
CA ALA A 129 -2.41 -20.22 13.13
C ALA A 129 -1.14 -19.73 12.40
N LYS A 130 -1.27 -19.00 11.31
CA LYS A 130 -0.16 -18.36 10.57
C LYS A 130 0.33 -17.07 11.24
N GLY A 131 -0.39 -16.58 12.27
CA GLY A 131 -0.12 -15.30 12.93
C GLY A 131 -0.72 -14.07 12.23
N GLN A 132 -1.47 -14.27 11.13
CA GLN A 132 -2.14 -13.20 10.41
C GLN A 132 -3.32 -12.66 11.19
N VAL A 133 -3.48 -11.33 11.20
CA VAL A 133 -4.68 -10.69 11.74
C VAL A 133 -5.85 -10.87 10.77
N LEU A 134 -6.96 -11.40 11.25
CA LEU A 134 -8.14 -11.71 10.43
C LEU A 134 -9.00 -10.46 10.18
N TYR A 135 -8.40 -9.45 9.56
CA TYR A 135 -9.15 -8.26 9.15
C TYR A 135 -10.26 -8.62 8.18
N PRO A 136 -11.51 -8.14 8.38
CA PRO A 136 -12.67 -8.51 7.54
C PRO A 136 -12.70 -7.77 6.19
N ARG A 137 -11.54 -7.68 5.48
CA ARG A 137 -11.44 -6.99 4.19
C ARG A 137 -12.35 -7.59 3.14
N TYR A 138 -12.29 -8.91 2.99
CA TYR A 138 -13.14 -9.63 2.04
C TYR A 138 -14.62 -9.50 2.40
N GLU A 139 -14.96 -9.65 3.66
CA GLU A 139 -16.34 -9.61 4.15
C GLU A 139 -16.97 -8.22 3.95
N PHE A 140 -16.19 -7.14 4.12
CA PHE A 140 -16.65 -5.79 3.86
C PHE A 140 -16.70 -5.48 2.37
N PHE A 141 -15.71 -5.93 1.61
CA PHE A 141 -15.73 -5.81 0.15
C PHE A 141 -16.95 -6.52 -0.44
N ARG A 142 -17.33 -7.70 0.06
CA ARG A 142 -18.53 -8.41 -0.39
C ARG A 142 -19.80 -7.62 -0.14
N GLN A 143 -19.93 -6.95 1.00
CA GLN A 143 -21.07 -6.08 1.27
C GLN A 143 -21.14 -4.89 0.29
N VAL A 144 -19.98 -4.34 -0.09
CA VAL A 144 -19.92 -3.30 -1.15
C VAL A 144 -20.41 -3.87 -2.49
N VAL A 145 -19.91 -5.04 -2.89
CA VAL A 145 -20.30 -5.71 -4.13
C VAL A 145 -21.80 -6.04 -4.15
N GLU A 146 -22.36 -6.50 -3.04
CA GLU A 146 -23.81 -6.77 -2.92
C GLU A 146 -24.65 -5.52 -3.17
N VAL A 147 -24.21 -4.36 -2.69
CA VAL A 147 -24.91 -3.08 -2.99
C VAL A 147 -24.79 -2.75 -4.46
N PHE A 148 -23.64 -2.93 -5.09
CA PHE A 148 -23.46 -2.71 -6.53
C PHE A 148 -24.37 -3.60 -7.36
N GLU A 149 -24.46 -4.90 -7.02
CA GLU A 149 -25.34 -5.87 -7.70
C GLU A 149 -26.83 -5.50 -7.55
N GLN A 150 -27.26 -5.17 -6.35
CA GLN A 150 -28.66 -4.81 -6.07
C GLN A 150 -29.09 -3.50 -6.74
N ASP A 151 -28.15 -2.55 -6.85
CA ASP A 151 -28.46 -1.22 -7.36
C ASP A 151 -28.17 -1.08 -8.86
N GLY A 152 -27.55 -2.11 -9.48
CA GLY A 152 -27.19 -2.14 -10.89
C GLY A 152 -26.16 -1.07 -11.30
N ARG A 153 -25.34 -0.62 -10.33
CA ARG A 153 -24.29 0.38 -10.53
C ARG A 153 -23.08 0.02 -9.69
N ALA A 154 -21.90 0.10 -10.28
CA ALA A 154 -20.63 -0.04 -9.57
C ALA A 154 -19.80 1.25 -9.70
N VAL A 155 -18.91 1.49 -8.75
CA VAL A 155 -18.02 2.66 -8.70
C VAL A 155 -16.60 2.24 -8.33
N PRO A 156 -15.56 3.07 -8.59
CA PRO A 156 -14.20 2.79 -8.19
C PRO A 156 -14.06 2.42 -6.71
N VAL A 157 -13.24 1.42 -6.41
CA VAL A 157 -12.97 0.97 -5.04
C VAL A 157 -11.47 0.99 -4.78
N PHE A 158 -11.06 1.66 -3.71
CA PHE A 158 -9.73 1.51 -3.13
C PHE A 158 -9.78 0.54 -1.96
N ASN A 159 -8.83 -0.41 -1.91
CA ASN A 159 -8.65 -1.33 -0.78
C ASN A 159 -7.24 -1.16 -0.20
N ASP A 160 -7.16 -0.72 1.05
CA ASP A 160 -5.90 -0.50 1.74
C ASP A 160 -5.17 -1.82 2.02
N LYS A 161 -3.88 -1.88 1.65
CA LYS A 161 -2.95 -3.03 1.79
C LYS A 161 -3.38 -4.27 1.00
N HIS A 162 -3.09 -5.45 1.56
CA HIS A 162 -3.43 -6.72 0.89
C HIS A 162 -4.95 -6.93 0.80
N LEU A 163 -5.35 -7.67 -0.22
CA LEU A 163 -6.77 -7.92 -0.48
C LEU A 163 -7.42 -8.76 0.63
N SER A 164 -6.75 -9.82 1.04
CA SER A 164 -7.21 -10.71 2.10
C SER A 164 -6.03 -11.48 2.69
N TYR A 165 -6.21 -12.02 3.89
CA TYR A 165 -5.33 -13.02 4.52
C TYR A 165 -5.47 -14.41 3.88
N ASP A 166 -6.37 -14.60 2.93
CA ASP A 166 -6.69 -15.84 2.23
C ASP A 166 -6.65 -15.61 0.72
N THR A 167 -5.82 -16.39 0.01
CA THR A 167 -5.60 -16.27 -1.42
C THR A 167 -6.87 -16.48 -2.25
N ALA A 168 -7.75 -17.40 -1.84
CA ALA A 168 -9.00 -17.66 -2.56
C ALA A 168 -9.97 -16.49 -2.43
N LYS A 169 -10.07 -15.88 -1.26
CA LYS A 169 -10.84 -14.66 -1.01
C LYS A 169 -10.29 -13.49 -1.85
N ALA A 170 -8.96 -13.30 -1.86
CA ALA A 170 -8.31 -12.26 -2.65
C ALA A 170 -8.61 -12.41 -4.16
N LYS A 171 -8.57 -13.64 -4.70
CA LYS A 171 -8.95 -13.92 -6.09
C LYS A 171 -10.40 -13.54 -6.38
N LYS A 172 -11.33 -13.83 -5.46
CA LYS A 172 -12.74 -13.45 -5.62
C LYS A 172 -12.93 -11.94 -5.67
N MET A 173 -12.18 -11.16 -4.89
CA MET A 173 -12.25 -9.70 -4.92
C MET A 173 -11.87 -9.15 -6.30
N VAL A 174 -10.77 -9.62 -6.88
CA VAL A 174 -10.34 -9.22 -8.23
C VAL A 174 -11.33 -9.71 -9.30
N ALA A 175 -11.84 -10.93 -9.17
CA ALA A 175 -12.85 -11.48 -10.10
C ALA A 175 -14.16 -10.67 -10.06
N ASP A 176 -14.64 -10.27 -8.89
CA ASP A 176 -15.85 -9.45 -8.74
C ASP A 176 -15.66 -8.05 -9.35
N SER A 177 -14.48 -7.41 -9.16
CA SER A 177 -14.16 -6.15 -9.81
C SER A 177 -14.24 -6.25 -11.34
N LYS A 178 -13.64 -7.29 -11.92
CA LYS A 178 -13.68 -7.55 -13.37
C LYS A 178 -15.10 -7.84 -13.86
N ARG A 179 -15.82 -8.69 -13.13
CA ARG A 179 -17.19 -9.08 -13.49
C ARG A 179 -18.17 -7.90 -13.51
N LEU A 180 -18.03 -6.99 -12.55
CA LEU A 180 -18.89 -5.80 -12.44
C LEU A 180 -18.32 -4.57 -13.15
N GLY A 181 -17.10 -4.67 -13.70
CA GLY A 181 -16.48 -3.63 -14.51
C GLY A 181 -16.11 -2.35 -13.76
N PHE A 182 -15.75 -2.45 -12.46
CA PHE A 182 -15.28 -1.28 -11.71
C PHE A 182 -13.77 -1.32 -11.46
N PRO A 183 -13.09 -0.16 -11.47
CA PRO A 183 -11.67 -0.08 -11.11
C PRO A 183 -11.45 -0.49 -9.65
N LEU A 184 -10.49 -1.38 -9.43
CA LEU A 184 -10.02 -1.79 -8.10
C LEU A 184 -8.56 -1.41 -7.96
N LEU A 185 -8.28 -0.39 -7.16
CA LEU A 185 -6.94 -0.05 -6.72
C LEU A 185 -6.71 -0.68 -5.35
N ALA A 186 -5.69 -1.48 -5.21
CA ALA A 186 -5.35 -2.08 -3.93
C ALA A 186 -3.83 -1.99 -3.69
N GLY A 187 -3.43 -1.93 -2.44
CA GLY A 187 -2.02 -1.89 -2.07
C GLY A 187 -1.69 -0.83 -1.02
N SER A 188 -0.40 -0.63 -0.83
CA SER A 188 0.14 0.31 0.15
C SER A 188 0.89 1.47 -0.51
N SER A 189 1.36 2.40 0.33
CA SER A 189 2.11 3.56 -0.15
C SER A 189 3.52 3.22 -0.65
N LEU A 190 4.10 2.06 -0.31
CA LEU A 190 5.49 1.77 -0.63
C LEU A 190 5.82 1.78 -2.13
N PRO A 191 5.05 1.15 -3.01
CA PRO A 191 5.34 1.19 -4.44
C PRO A 191 5.34 2.59 -5.04
N VAL A 192 4.58 3.51 -4.44
CA VAL A 192 4.36 4.87 -4.95
C VAL A 192 5.07 5.97 -4.15
N THR A 193 5.76 5.64 -3.05
CA THR A 193 6.57 6.59 -2.30
C THR A 193 7.85 6.98 -3.05
N TRP A 194 8.65 7.90 -2.53
CA TRP A 194 9.93 8.29 -3.12
C TRP A 194 10.92 7.12 -3.11
N ARG A 195 11.79 7.10 -4.13
CA ARG A 195 12.93 6.17 -4.24
C ARG A 195 14.23 6.96 -4.22
N ILE A 196 15.22 6.50 -3.48
CA ILE A 196 16.52 7.15 -3.40
C ILE A 196 17.62 6.14 -3.76
N PRO A 197 18.31 6.30 -4.90
CA PRO A 197 18.02 7.25 -5.99
C PRO A 197 16.69 6.94 -6.69
N ALA A 198 16.17 7.89 -7.46
CA ALA A 198 14.88 7.80 -8.14
C ALA A 198 14.93 6.84 -9.36
N ILE A 199 15.23 5.58 -9.11
CA ILE A 199 15.40 4.53 -10.13
C ILE A 199 14.04 3.98 -10.54
N GLU A 200 13.86 3.85 -11.85
CA GLU A 200 12.79 3.10 -12.49
C GLU A 200 13.40 2.15 -13.51
N PHE A 201 13.19 0.86 -13.33
CA PHE A 201 13.69 -0.11 -14.29
C PHE A 201 12.98 0.05 -15.62
N PRO A 202 13.68 -0.05 -16.76
CA PRO A 202 13.02 -0.13 -18.06
C PRO A 202 12.02 -1.28 -18.11
N LEU A 203 10.90 -1.10 -18.83
CA LEU A 203 10.04 -2.23 -19.15
C LEU A 203 10.81 -3.28 -19.96
N ASP A 204 10.48 -4.54 -19.71
CA ASP A 204 11.09 -5.69 -20.36
C ASP A 204 12.62 -5.81 -20.13
N CYS A 205 13.18 -5.18 -19.07
CA CYS A 205 14.55 -5.43 -18.64
C CYS A 205 14.72 -6.91 -18.21
N VAL A 206 15.94 -7.42 -18.32
CA VAL A 206 16.26 -8.76 -17.81
C VAL A 206 16.80 -8.64 -16.41
N ILE A 207 16.05 -9.11 -15.43
CA ILE A 207 16.47 -9.21 -14.04
C ILE A 207 16.97 -10.64 -13.80
N GLU A 208 18.24 -10.78 -13.39
CA GLU A 208 18.86 -12.07 -13.12
C GLU A 208 18.57 -12.54 -11.70
N GLU A 209 18.55 -11.62 -10.75
CA GLU A 209 18.28 -11.87 -9.33
C GLU A 209 17.80 -10.57 -8.65
N ALA A 210 16.95 -10.67 -7.64
CA ALA A 210 16.47 -9.53 -6.86
C ALA A 210 16.47 -9.85 -5.36
N LEU A 211 16.80 -8.82 -4.56
CA LEU A 211 16.79 -8.92 -3.10
C LEU A 211 16.20 -7.65 -2.48
N MET A 212 15.28 -7.86 -1.57
CA MET A 212 14.69 -6.82 -0.72
C MET A 212 15.15 -7.00 0.73
N VAL A 213 15.49 -5.90 1.38
CA VAL A 213 15.68 -5.86 2.84
C VAL A 213 14.48 -5.14 3.44
N GLY A 214 13.84 -5.79 4.40
CA GLY A 214 12.66 -5.28 5.09
C GLY A 214 12.82 -5.30 6.61
N VAL A 215 11.87 -4.67 7.27
CA VAL A 215 11.77 -4.59 8.72
C VAL A 215 10.31 -4.59 9.17
N GLY A 216 10.05 -5.21 10.30
CA GLY A 216 8.75 -5.32 10.94
C GLY A 216 8.50 -6.72 11.49
N SER A 217 7.49 -6.86 12.35
CA SER A 217 7.19 -8.11 13.07
C SER A 217 5.76 -8.60 12.83
N SER A 218 5.13 -8.17 11.75
CA SER A 218 3.75 -8.52 11.43
C SER A 218 3.60 -8.84 9.95
N ASP A 219 2.58 -9.62 9.62
CA ASP A 219 2.16 -9.91 8.25
C ASP A 219 1.95 -8.64 7.42
N ALA A 220 1.46 -7.57 8.03
CA ALA A 220 1.32 -6.27 7.40
C ALA A 220 2.67 -5.63 7.01
N SER A 221 3.70 -5.79 7.85
CA SER A 221 5.06 -5.29 7.56
C SER A 221 5.73 -6.09 6.45
N ASP A 222 5.54 -7.41 6.48
CA ASP A 222 6.07 -8.33 5.47
C ASP A 222 5.41 -8.08 4.11
N TYR A 223 4.08 -7.83 4.11
CA TYR A 223 3.34 -7.42 2.93
C TYR A 223 3.95 -6.17 2.28
N HIS A 224 4.25 -5.14 3.06
CA HIS A 224 4.85 -3.91 2.55
C HIS A 224 6.18 -4.15 1.83
N ALA A 225 7.04 -5.00 2.40
CA ALA A 225 8.33 -5.31 1.79
C ALA A 225 8.17 -6.16 0.51
N LEU A 226 7.27 -7.15 0.52
CA LEU A 226 6.95 -7.94 -0.66
C LEU A 226 6.37 -7.08 -1.79
N GLU A 227 5.47 -6.15 -1.47
CA GLU A 227 4.86 -5.26 -2.47
C GLU A 227 5.88 -4.27 -3.06
N ALA A 228 6.78 -3.74 -2.23
CA ALA A 228 7.88 -2.89 -2.68
C ALA A 228 8.83 -3.65 -3.62
N MET A 229 9.13 -4.92 -3.32
CA MET A 229 9.91 -5.77 -4.23
C MET A 229 9.15 -6.03 -5.53
N GLN A 230 7.86 -6.38 -5.43
CA GLN A 230 7.03 -6.71 -6.59
C GLN A 230 6.95 -5.56 -7.60
N CYS A 231 6.78 -4.33 -7.16
CA CYS A 231 6.71 -3.18 -8.06
C CYS A 231 8.02 -2.90 -8.85
N MET A 232 9.14 -3.51 -8.43
CA MET A 232 10.40 -3.47 -9.15
C MET A 232 10.54 -4.67 -10.11
N VAL A 233 10.26 -5.89 -9.61
CA VAL A 233 10.49 -7.11 -10.38
C VAL A 233 9.43 -7.35 -11.47
N GLU A 234 8.23 -6.79 -11.34
CA GLU A 234 7.18 -6.90 -12.36
C GLU A 234 7.54 -6.23 -13.70
N ARG A 235 8.56 -5.33 -13.71
CA ARG A 235 9.02 -4.63 -14.91
C ARG A 235 9.94 -5.47 -15.78
N ARG A 236 10.24 -6.71 -15.37
CA ARG A 236 11.08 -7.63 -16.12
C ARG A 236 10.44 -8.08 -17.44
N ARG A 237 11.24 -8.67 -18.30
CA ARG A 237 10.82 -9.16 -19.63
C ARG A 237 9.56 -10.02 -19.50
N GLY A 238 8.53 -9.62 -20.23
CA GLY A 238 7.24 -10.30 -20.23
C GLY A 238 6.28 -9.84 -19.12
N GLY A 239 6.70 -9.01 -18.19
CA GLY A 239 5.90 -8.61 -17.01
C GLY A 239 5.88 -9.69 -15.93
N GLU A 240 4.85 -9.69 -15.09
CA GLU A 240 4.66 -10.76 -14.11
C GLU A 240 4.08 -12.01 -14.77
N SER A 241 4.72 -13.15 -14.53
CA SER A 241 4.39 -14.45 -15.13
C SER A 241 3.70 -15.42 -14.17
N GLY A 242 3.64 -15.07 -12.89
CA GLY A 242 3.18 -15.93 -11.80
C GLY A 242 4.32 -16.45 -10.92
N VAL A 243 3.96 -17.09 -9.83
CA VAL A 243 4.89 -17.69 -8.87
C VAL A 243 4.74 -19.20 -8.90
N LYS A 244 5.85 -19.90 -9.09
CA LYS A 244 5.93 -21.35 -9.14
C LYS A 244 6.00 -21.96 -7.74
N SER A 245 6.82 -21.39 -6.87
CA SER A 245 7.01 -21.89 -5.52
C SER A 245 7.47 -20.79 -4.56
N VAL A 246 7.19 -20.99 -3.28
CA VAL A 246 7.66 -20.12 -2.19
C VAL A 246 8.22 -20.94 -1.03
N GLN A 247 9.08 -20.29 -0.24
CA GLN A 247 9.55 -20.84 1.02
C GLN A 247 9.85 -19.70 2.01
N LEU A 248 9.43 -19.85 3.26
CA LEU A 248 9.84 -19.01 4.37
C LEU A 248 10.74 -19.81 5.30
N ILE A 249 11.93 -19.27 5.61
CA ILE A 249 12.83 -19.80 6.65
C ILE A 249 13.15 -18.72 7.67
N GLN A 250 13.52 -19.10 8.88
CA GLN A 250 13.79 -18.18 9.98
C GLN A 250 15.03 -18.60 10.79
N GLY A 251 15.55 -17.65 11.56
CA GLY A 251 16.70 -17.89 12.46
C GLY A 251 18.00 -18.18 11.70
N ASP A 252 18.85 -19.00 12.27
CA ASP A 252 20.17 -19.32 11.73
C ASP A 252 20.14 -19.92 10.32
N ALA A 253 19.04 -20.56 9.95
CA ALA A 253 18.86 -21.10 8.61
C ALA A 253 18.93 -20.00 7.52
N VAL A 254 18.61 -18.74 7.85
CA VAL A 254 18.71 -17.60 6.93
C VAL A 254 20.18 -17.35 6.55
N TRP A 255 21.07 -17.35 7.54
CA TRP A 255 22.51 -17.10 7.34
C TRP A 255 23.17 -18.27 6.61
N LYS A 256 22.83 -19.50 7.02
CA LYS A 256 23.29 -20.71 6.32
C LYS A 256 22.87 -20.71 4.85
N ALA A 257 21.63 -20.33 4.54
CA ALA A 257 21.18 -20.19 3.16
C ALA A 257 22.00 -19.18 2.34
N GLY A 258 22.48 -18.11 2.98
CA GLY A 258 23.38 -17.14 2.35
C GLY A 258 24.78 -17.72 2.08
N GLU A 259 25.33 -18.51 3.03
CA GLU A 259 26.59 -19.22 2.85
C GLU A 259 26.51 -20.26 1.73
N GLU A 260 25.37 -20.90 1.58
CA GLU A 260 25.07 -21.84 0.51
C GLU A 260 24.73 -21.16 -0.84
N GLY A 261 24.73 -19.83 -0.91
CA GLY A 261 24.46 -19.05 -2.13
C GLY A 261 23.00 -19.02 -2.56
N ARG A 262 22.05 -19.29 -1.65
CA ARG A 262 20.61 -19.21 -1.95
C ARG A 262 20.09 -17.78 -2.07
N TRP A 263 20.84 -16.82 -1.58
CA TRP A 263 20.64 -15.38 -1.79
C TRP A 263 22.00 -14.69 -1.91
N SER A 264 22.06 -13.61 -2.69
CA SER A 264 23.30 -12.94 -3.06
C SER A 264 23.80 -11.99 -1.96
N LYS A 265 25.00 -12.25 -1.41
CA LYS A 265 25.69 -11.31 -0.52
C LYS A 265 25.94 -9.96 -1.18
N ARG A 266 26.24 -9.95 -2.50
CA ARG A 266 26.47 -8.72 -3.26
C ARG A 266 25.21 -7.88 -3.37
N LEU A 267 24.04 -8.50 -3.53
CA LEU A 267 22.76 -7.78 -3.50
C LEU A 267 22.43 -7.28 -2.09
N LEU A 268 22.72 -8.05 -1.05
CA LEU A 268 22.57 -7.59 0.33
C LEU A 268 23.44 -6.36 0.61
N GLU A 269 24.72 -6.38 0.22
CA GLU A 269 25.64 -5.25 0.34
C GLU A 269 25.10 -4.01 -0.40
N ALA A 270 24.70 -4.18 -1.66
CA ALA A 270 24.13 -3.11 -2.46
C ALA A 270 22.83 -2.54 -1.85
N ALA A 271 21.97 -3.38 -1.27
CA ALA A 271 20.77 -2.95 -0.58
C ALA A 271 21.09 -2.20 0.72
N LEU A 272 21.95 -2.75 1.58
CA LEU A 272 22.34 -2.13 2.85
C LEU A 272 23.08 -0.81 2.66
N SER A 273 23.86 -0.66 1.58
CA SER A 273 24.53 0.60 1.25
C SER A 273 23.57 1.77 0.98
N ARG A 274 22.27 1.48 0.74
CA ARG A 274 21.21 2.49 0.55
C ARG A 274 20.47 2.82 1.84
N SER A 275 20.67 2.06 2.90
CA SER A 275 19.96 2.30 4.16
C SER A 275 20.45 3.58 4.84
N ASN A 276 19.50 4.40 5.25
CA ASN A 276 19.74 5.58 6.10
C ASN A 276 19.60 5.26 7.60
N LYS A 277 19.27 4.00 7.93
CA LYS A 277 18.92 3.58 9.29
C LYS A 277 19.52 2.21 9.61
N LEU A 278 20.82 2.04 9.30
CA LEU A 278 21.60 0.93 9.80
C LEU A 278 21.81 1.09 11.30
N LEU A 279 21.62 0.02 12.05
CA LEU A 279 21.73 0.05 13.51
C LEU A 279 23.10 -0.42 14.02
N GLY A 280 23.97 -0.88 13.13
CA GLY A 280 25.28 -1.41 13.49
C GLY A 280 26.22 -0.41 14.15
N ASP A 281 26.18 0.87 13.75
CA ASP A 281 26.99 1.94 14.33
C ASP A 281 26.69 2.17 15.82
N THR A 282 25.41 2.14 16.22
CA THR A 282 25.01 2.31 17.62
C THR A 282 25.11 1.03 18.45
N LEU A 283 25.02 -0.13 17.83
CA LEU A 283 24.99 -1.43 18.52
C LEU A 283 26.36 -2.08 18.71
N ILE A 284 27.39 -1.64 17.95
CA ILE A 284 28.70 -2.25 17.95
C ILE A 284 29.72 -1.33 18.65
N ASP A 285 30.18 -0.27 17.97
CA ASP A 285 31.28 0.57 18.46
C ASP A 285 31.18 2.05 18.04
N ALA A 286 29.99 2.52 17.73
CA ALA A 286 29.69 3.89 17.31
C ALA A 286 30.42 4.34 16.01
N ARG A 287 30.85 3.41 15.16
CA ARG A 287 31.40 3.69 13.83
C ARG A 287 30.49 3.18 12.75
N PRO A 288 30.48 3.80 11.55
CA PRO A 288 29.81 3.22 10.38
C PRO A 288 30.29 1.79 10.13
N GLN A 289 29.40 0.89 9.80
CA GLN A 289 29.65 -0.54 9.71
C GLN A 289 29.29 -1.09 8.32
N ASP A 290 30.20 -1.86 7.75
CA ASP A 290 29.89 -2.72 6.62
C ASP A 290 29.23 -4.01 7.14
N LEU A 291 27.93 -3.93 7.43
CA LEU A 291 27.19 -5.03 8.03
C LEU A 291 27.09 -6.27 7.12
N ALA A 292 27.20 -6.10 5.81
CA ALA A 292 27.13 -7.21 4.87
C ALA A 292 28.36 -8.13 4.98
N ASN A 293 29.56 -7.55 5.29
CA ASN A 293 30.83 -8.27 5.21
C ASN A 293 31.54 -8.44 6.55
N ASN A 294 31.24 -7.67 7.60
CA ASN A 294 31.96 -7.70 8.87
C ASN A 294 31.51 -8.81 9.83
N GLY A 295 30.59 -9.67 9.46
CA GLY A 295 30.09 -10.79 10.29
C GLY A 295 29.30 -10.38 11.54
N GLN A 296 28.86 -9.10 11.63
CA GLN A 296 28.10 -8.64 12.79
C GLN A 296 26.57 -8.80 12.60
N LEU A 297 26.10 -8.84 11.36
CA LEU A 297 24.67 -8.90 11.05
C LEU A 297 23.95 -10.06 11.78
N PRO A 298 24.48 -11.31 11.80
CA PRO A 298 23.88 -12.42 12.58
C PRO A 298 23.86 -12.20 14.09
N LYS A 299 24.70 -11.32 14.62
CA LYS A 299 24.76 -11.03 16.06
C LYS A 299 23.73 -9.99 16.48
N ILE A 300 23.42 -9.04 15.61
CA ILE A 300 22.45 -7.95 15.90
C ILE A 300 21.02 -8.28 15.47
N VAL A 301 20.84 -9.09 14.42
CA VAL A 301 19.52 -9.55 13.96
C VAL A 301 19.18 -10.87 14.63
N LYS A 302 18.35 -10.82 15.66
CA LYS A 302 18.02 -12.00 16.50
C LYS A 302 17.06 -12.97 15.83
N GLU A 303 16.12 -12.44 15.05
CA GLU A 303 15.04 -13.22 14.43
C GLU A 303 14.95 -12.89 12.93
N PRO A 304 15.98 -13.23 12.14
CA PRO A 304 15.92 -13.02 10.70
C PRO A 304 14.87 -13.93 10.07
N ALA A 305 14.24 -13.45 9.00
CA ALA A 305 13.42 -14.29 8.14
C ALA A 305 13.80 -14.06 6.67
N ALA A 306 13.76 -15.12 5.87
CA ALA A 306 13.97 -15.06 4.43
C ALA A 306 12.77 -15.66 3.70
N TYR A 307 12.21 -14.89 2.81
CA TYR A 307 11.17 -15.28 1.86
C TYR A 307 11.82 -15.56 0.52
N PHE A 308 11.82 -16.79 0.08
CA PHE A 308 12.28 -17.19 -1.26
C PHE A 308 11.09 -17.35 -2.18
N ILE A 309 11.17 -16.71 -3.34
CA ILE A 309 10.10 -16.69 -4.35
C ILE A 309 10.72 -17.10 -5.68
N GLU A 310 10.27 -18.23 -6.21
CA GLU A 310 10.61 -18.69 -7.54
C GLU A 310 9.46 -18.33 -8.49
N HIS A 311 9.72 -17.37 -9.38
CA HIS A 311 8.72 -16.96 -10.38
C HIS A 311 8.62 -18.00 -11.50
N ALA A 312 7.50 -17.99 -12.23
CA ALA A 312 7.25 -18.98 -13.27
C ALA A 312 8.23 -18.88 -14.46
N ASP A 313 8.80 -17.71 -14.70
CA ASP A 313 9.83 -17.46 -15.72
C ASP A 313 11.27 -17.75 -15.25
N GLY A 314 11.42 -18.24 -14.02
CA GLY A 314 12.71 -18.64 -13.45
C GLY A 314 13.42 -17.56 -12.62
N LEU A 315 12.91 -16.31 -12.56
CA LEU A 315 13.49 -15.31 -11.67
C LEU A 315 13.42 -15.81 -10.21
N GLN A 316 14.55 -15.66 -9.51
CA GLN A 316 14.63 -15.84 -8.06
C GLN A 316 14.61 -14.47 -7.38
N SER A 317 13.65 -14.24 -6.50
CA SER A 317 13.62 -13.04 -5.66
C SER A 317 13.57 -13.42 -4.18
N THR A 318 14.30 -12.65 -3.37
CA THR A 318 14.44 -12.92 -1.94
C THR A 318 14.10 -11.68 -1.13
N LEU A 319 13.22 -11.82 -0.12
CA LEU A 319 13.05 -10.81 0.91
C LEU A 319 13.74 -11.26 2.18
N LEU A 320 14.63 -10.42 2.70
CA LEU A 320 15.26 -10.61 4.01
C LEU A 320 14.64 -9.63 5.02
N MET A 321 13.97 -10.14 6.06
CA MET A 321 13.49 -9.36 7.19
C MET A 321 14.59 -9.32 8.26
N LEU A 322 15.22 -8.13 8.43
CA LEU A 322 16.42 -7.95 9.26
C LEU A 322 16.13 -7.07 10.49
N ASN A 323 15.17 -7.49 11.31
CA ASN A 323 14.75 -6.79 12.52
C ASN A 323 15.94 -6.61 13.50
N GLY A 324 16.20 -5.37 13.92
CA GLY A 324 17.34 -5.03 14.78
C GLY A 324 18.62 -4.69 14.01
N GLY A 325 18.70 -4.95 12.70
CA GLY A 325 19.82 -4.54 11.84
C GLY A 325 19.55 -3.27 11.05
N VAL A 326 18.29 -3.06 10.64
CA VAL A 326 17.83 -1.88 9.87
C VAL A 326 16.50 -1.36 10.40
N GLN A 327 16.13 -0.14 9.99
CA GLN A 327 14.82 0.46 10.29
C GLN A 327 14.13 1.03 9.05
N ASP A 328 14.62 0.69 7.86
CA ASP A 328 14.06 1.13 6.58
C ASP A 328 13.92 -0.06 5.60
N ARG A 329 13.60 0.23 4.37
CA ARG A 329 13.35 -0.79 3.34
C ARG A 329 14.16 -0.46 2.11
N THR A 330 15.07 -1.38 1.74
CA THR A 330 15.99 -1.21 0.62
C THR A 330 15.95 -2.39 -0.32
N PHE A 331 16.18 -2.11 -1.60
CA PHE A 331 16.09 -3.10 -2.67
C PHE A 331 17.35 -3.09 -3.52
N ALA A 332 17.76 -4.24 -4.01
CA ALA A 332 18.79 -4.38 -5.02
C ALA A 332 18.43 -5.47 -6.03
N ALA A 333 18.85 -5.30 -7.26
CA ALA A 333 18.73 -6.32 -8.32
C ALA A 333 19.93 -6.32 -9.24
N LYS A 334 20.24 -7.50 -9.78
CA LYS A 334 21.21 -7.71 -10.84
C LYS A 334 20.48 -7.66 -12.17
N LEU A 335 20.80 -6.68 -12.99
CA LEU A 335 20.28 -6.54 -14.34
C LEU A 335 21.30 -7.08 -15.36
N GLN A 336 20.81 -7.74 -16.38
CA GLN A 336 21.66 -8.21 -17.48
C GLN A 336 22.33 -7.03 -18.19
N GLY A 337 23.65 -7.13 -18.38
CA GLY A 337 24.42 -6.08 -19.02
C GLY A 337 24.93 -4.96 -18.10
N GLU A 338 24.43 -4.89 -16.87
CA GLU A 338 24.90 -3.93 -15.86
C GLU A 338 26.04 -4.56 -15.04
N PRO A 339 27.21 -3.88 -14.91
CA PRO A 339 28.33 -4.42 -14.15
C PRO A 339 28.06 -4.48 -12.65
N GLU A 340 27.30 -3.51 -12.13
CA GLU A 340 26.95 -3.36 -10.72
C GLU A 340 25.46 -3.54 -10.47
N PRO A 341 25.07 -4.07 -9.29
CA PRO A 341 23.67 -4.12 -8.90
C PRO A 341 23.03 -2.73 -8.88
N GLN A 342 21.82 -2.63 -9.40
CA GLN A 342 20.99 -1.45 -9.21
C GLN A 342 20.30 -1.53 -7.85
N SER A 343 20.42 -0.48 -7.03
CA SER A 343 19.86 -0.49 -5.66
C SER A 343 19.25 0.83 -5.26
N LEU A 344 18.23 0.78 -4.39
CA LEU A 344 17.52 1.96 -3.91
C LEU A 344 16.94 1.77 -2.51
N LEU A 345 16.65 2.89 -1.87
CA LEU A 345 15.85 2.99 -0.65
C LEU A 345 14.42 3.41 -1.01
N PHE A 346 13.41 2.73 -0.47
CA PHE A 346 12.03 3.23 -0.43
C PHE A 346 11.91 4.21 0.74
N GLN A 347 11.85 5.52 0.42
CA GLN A 347 11.85 6.56 1.43
C GLN A 347 10.46 6.71 2.04
N LEU A 348 10.37 6.49 3.34
CA LEU A 348 9.18 6.74 4.14
C LEU A 348 9.45 7.91 5.08
N PRO A 349 8.95 9.13 4.77
CA PRO A 349 9.02 10.24 5.69
C PRO A 349 8.41 9.87 7.04
N PRO A 350 8.99 10.37 8.16
CA PRO A 350 8.62 9.93 9.50
C PRO A 350 7.22 10.37 9.93
N ILE A 351 6.73 9.71 10.98
CA ILE A 351 5.58 10.20 11.75
C ILE A 351 5.92 11.57 12.39
N PRO A 352 4.91 12.43 12.71
CA PRO A 352 3.46 12.11 12.65
C PRO A 352 2.80 12.35 11.30
N ASN A 353 3.44 13.04 10.36
CA ASN A 353 2.77 13.47 9.12
C ASN A 353 2.57 12.35 8.10
N VAL A 354 3.38 11.28 8.17
CA VAL A 354 3.30 10.11 7.26
C VAL A 354 3.03 10.52 5.81
N THR A 355 3.80 11.48 5.29
CA THR A 355 3.58 12.12 3.97
C THR A 355 3.60 11.12 2.80
N TYR A 356 4.20 9.96 2.96
CA TYR A 356 4.09 8.87 1.99
C TYR A 356 2.64 8.44 1.70
N SER A 357 1.70 8.68 2.64
CA SER A 357 0.27 8.43 2.38
C SER A 357 -0.32 9.41 1.37
N ALA A 358 0.27 10.61 1.21
CA ALA A 358 -0.13 11.55 0.18
C ALA A 358 0.15 10.99 -1.23
N CYS A 359 1.25 10.25 -1.40
CA CYS A 359 1.58 9.63 -2.68
C CYS A 359 0.50 8.61 -3.11
N LEU A 360 -0.02 7.83 -2.16
CA LEU A 360 -1.10 6.89 -2.45
C LEU A 360 -2.46 7.60 -2.57
N ALA A 361 -2.73 8.63 -1.76
CA ALA A 361 -3.94 9.45 -1.90
C ALA A 361 -4.05 10.07 -3.31
N GLU A 362 -2.92 10.53 -3.89
CA GLU A 362 -2.87 11.00 -5.28
C GLU A 362 -3.28 9.91 -6.27
N LYS A 363 -2.89 8.65 -6.05
CA LYS A 363 -3.26 7.53 -6.94
C LYS A 363 -4.73 7.12 -6.77
N ILE A 364 -5.27 7.24 -5.57
CA ILE A 364 -6.69 7.03 -5.31
C ILE A 364 -7.51 8.11 -6.05
N GLU A 365 -7.10 9.37 -5.93
CA GLU A 365 -7.73 10.50 -6.61
C GLU A 365 -7.67 10.31 -8.14
N GLU A 366 -6.50 9.95 -8.69
CA GLU A 366 -6.30 9.65 -10.12
C GLU A 366 -7.29 8.57 -10.60
N MET A 367 -7.41 7.45 -9.87
CA MET A 367 -8.38 6.40 -10.21
C MET A 367 -9.83 6.91 -10.22
N ILE A 368 -10.21 7.70 -9.23
CA ILE A 368 -11.59 8.21 -9.12
C ILE A 368 -11.91 9.21 -10.23
N GLU A 369 -10.93 10.00 -10.65
CA GLU A 369 -11.09 11.01 -11.70
C GLU A 369 -11.13 10.39 -13.09
N THR A 370 -10.23 9.44 -13.37
CA THR A 370 -10.07 8.81 -14.69
C THR A 370 -11.03 7.64 -14.90
N GLY A 371 -11.44 6.95 -13.84
CA GLY A 371 -12.17 5.69 -13.91
C GLY A 371 -11.26 4.49 -14.22
N GLU A 372 -9.93 4.64 -14.07
CA GLU A 372 -8.94 3.60 -14.33
C GLU A 372 -7.96 3.50 -13.18
N ALA A 373 -7.66 2.29 -12.72
CA ALA A 373 -6.64 2.08 -11.70
C ALA A 373 -5.23 2.32 -12.28
N PRO A 374 -4.35 3.11 -11.62
CA PRO A 374 -3.02 3.44 -12.14
C PRO A 374 -2.08 2.22 -12.24
N PHE A 375 -2.40 1.15 -11.56
CA PHE A 375 -1.71 -0.15 -11.70
C PHE A 375 -2.69 -1.30 -11.43
N PRO A 376 -2.45 -2.50 -11.99
CA PRO A 376 -3.40 -3.60 -11.92
C PRO A 376 -3.52 -4.17 -10.50
N ALA A 377 -4.74 -4.52 -10.09
CA ALA A 377 -5.03 -5.18 -8.81
C ALA A 377 -4.34 -6.56 -8.67
N GLU A 378 -3.93 -7.16 -9.80
CA GLU A 378 -3.14 -8.39 -9.85
C GLU A 378 -1.80 -8.27 -9.14
N ARG A 379 -1.17 -7.08 -9.10
CA ARG A 379 0.02 -6.83 -8.27
C ARG A 379 -0.28 -7.16 -6.81
N THR A 380 -1.34 -6.59 -6.27
CA THR A 380 -1.75 -6.81 -4.88
C THR A 380 -2.22 -8.24 -4.66
N LEU A 381 -2.88 -8.84 -5.66
CA LEU A 381 -3.32 -10.23 -5.60
C LEU A 381 -2.15 -11.20 -5.46
N ILE A 382 -1.13 -11.08 -6.32
CA ILE A 382 0.03 -11.98 -6.26
C ILE A 382 0.82 -11.79 -4.97
N VAL A 383 1.00 -10.55 -4.50
CA VAL A 383 1.69 -10.26 -3.22
C VAL A 383 0.90 -10.81 -2.03
N SER A 384 -0.43 -10.68 -2.03
CA SER A 384 -1.29 -11.29 -0.99
C SER A 384 -1.14 -12.81 -0.96
N GLY A 385 -1.07 -13.43 -2.14
CA GLY A 385 -0.87 -14.88 -2.25
C GLY A 385 0.53 -15.32 -1.83
N ILE A 386 1.58 -14.61 -2.23
CA ILE A 386 2.96 -14.90 -1.79
C ILE A 386 3.04 -14.88 -0.26
N LEU A 387 2.51 -13.83 0.37
CA LEU A 387 2.50 -13.72 1.83
C LEU A 387 1.76 -14.90 2.48
N ASP A 388 0.55 -15.20 2.03
CA ASP A 388 -0.29 -16.29 2.56
C ASP A 388 0.43 -17.65 2.49
N HIS A 389 1.02 -17.99 1.33
CA HIS A 389 1.74 -19.25 1.13
C HIS A 389 3.10 -19.30 1.85
N CYS A 390 3.82 -18.17 1.97
CA CYS A 390 5.04 -18.12 2.77
C CYS A 390 4.75 -18.34 4.26
N LEU A 391 3.67 -17.75 4.80
CA LEU A 391 3.25 -17.99 6.17
C LEU A 391 2.75 -19.43 6.36
N GLU A 392 2.14 -20.03 5.37
CA GLU A 392 1.81 -21.46 5.34
C GLU A 392 3.07 -22.33 5.35
N SER A 393 4.09 -21.99 4.54
CA SER A 393 5.39 -22.65 4.55
C SER A 393 6.00 -22.68 5.97
N LYS A 394 5.92 -21.54 6.68
CA LYS A 394 6.38 -21.44 8.08
C LYS A 394 5.66 -22.43 9.00
N VAL A 395 4.33 -22.49 8.94
CA VAL A 395 3.51 -23.39 9.76
C VAL A 395 3.80 -24.85 9.45
N GLN A 396 4.12 -25.16 8.20
CA GLN A 396 4.51 -26.50 7.74
C GLN A 396 6.00 -26.81 7.97
N GLY A 397 6.68 -26.14 8.90
CA GLY A 397 8.08 -26.40 9.24
C GLY A 397 9.07 -25.89 8.19
N ASN A 398 8.81 -24.74 7.60
CA ASN A 398 9.64 -24.07 6.60
C ASN A 398 9.80 -24.86 5.28
N ARG A 399 8.78 -25.63 4.90
CA ARG A 399 8.79 -26.40 3.65
C ARG A 399 8.67 -25.48 2.44
N LYS A 400 9.38 -25.80 1.37
CA LYS A 400 9.11 -25.23 0.04
C LYS A 400 7.73 -25.71 -0.43
N LEU A 401 6.88 -24.78 -0.84
CA LEU A 401 5.53 -25.04 -1.32
C LEU A 401 5.43 -24.65 -2.80
N GLU A 402 4.91 -25.57 -3.60
CA GLU A 402 4.47 -25.25 -4.96
C GLU A 402 3.16 -24.43 -4.90
N THR A 403 3.02 -23.44 -5.78
CA THR A 403 1.92 -22.47 -5.72
C THR A 403 1.17 -22.38 -7.05
N PRO A 404 0.53 -23.47 -7.52
CA PRO A 404 -0.24 -23.45 -8.77
C PRO A 404 -1.38 -22.40 -8.74
N GLU A 405 -1.86 -22.02 -7.58
CA GLU A 405 -2.83 -20.95 -7.40
C GLU A 405 -2.26 -19.57 -7.72
N LEU A 406 -0.96 -19.38 -7.74
CA LEU A 406 -0.30 -18.11 -8.04
C LEU A 406 0.16 -18.00 -9.50
N GLN A 407 -0.48 -18.72 -10.41
CA GLN A 407 -0.35 -18.50 -11.86
C GLN A 407 -1.12 -17.23 -12.25
N ILE A 408 -0.62 -16.08 -11.78
CA ILE A 408 -1.20 -14.77 -11.96
C ILE A 408 -0.25 -13.96 -12.83
N SER A 409 -0.65 -13.70 -14.06
CA SER A 409 0.14 -12.90 -15.00
C SER A 409 -0.50 -11.55 -15.25
N TYR A 410 0.33 -10.51 -15.37
CA TYR A 410 -0.10 -9.17 -15.77
C TYR A 410 1.06 -8.37 -16.34
N ARG A 411 0.73 -7.29 -17.06
CA ARG A 411 1.70 -6.28 -17.48
C ARG A 411 1.70 -5.12 -16.50
N PRO A 412 2.88 -4.65 -16.05
CA PRO A 412 2.96 -3.43 -15.26
C PRO A 412 2.62 -2.21 -16.13
N PRO A 413 2.21 -1.09 -15.52
CA PRO A 413 2.01 0.15 -16.24
C PRO A 413 3.33 0.67 -16.82
N GLU A 414 3.24 1.54 -17.85
CA GLU A 414 4.41 2.15 -18.50
C GLU A 414 5.28 2.88 -17.47
N GLY A 415 4.70 3.74 -16.65
CA GLY A 415 5.36 4.36 -15.50
C GLY A 415 4.99 3.66 -14.19
N SER A 416 5.94 3.53 -13.27
CA SER A 416 5.68 2.90 -11.95
C SER A 416 4.97 3.83 -10.97
N HIS A 417 4.64 5.05 -11.37
CA HIS A 417 3.86 6.05 -10.61
C HIS A 417 4.42 6.44 -9.22
N PHE A 418 5.71 6.16 -8.95
CA PHE A 418 6.31 6.58 -7.71
C PHE A 418 6.54 8.11 -7.66
N CYS A 419 6.51 8.66 -6.45
CA CYS A 419 6.69 10.09 -6.23
C CYS A 419 8.11 10.54 -6.60
N ARG A 420 8.23 11.58 -7.43
CA ARG A 420 9.52 12.15 -7.88
C ARG A 420 9.74 13.60 -7.39
N ALA A 421 8.68 14.22 -6.87
CA ALA A 421 8.68 15.65 -6.50
C ALA A 421 8.20 15.89 -5.07
#